data_bec84c3a285048f781da4babc4ff0edf
#
_entry.id   bec84c3a285048f781da4babc4ff0edf
#
_cell.length_a   1.000
_cell.length_b   1.000
_cell.length_c   1.000
_cell.angle_alpha   90.00
_cell.angle_beta   90.00
_cell.angle_gamma   90.00
#
_symmetry.space_group_name_H-M   'P 1'
#
loop_
_entity.id
_entity.type
_entity.pdbx_description
1 polymer ?
#
loop_
_entity_poly.entity_id
_entity_poly.type
_entity_poly.pdbx_seq_one_letter_code
_entity_poly.pdbx_strand_id
1 'polypeptide(L)'
;MTIKEYLSQAYRIDQRINSKLEQVRSLRELAEKATSTLSDTPCSGNGNKQKIESVIVKIIDLEHEIDEEIDRLVDLKKDIVSLIKRVKNPEYQTLLELRYLCFRTWEQIAVAMSYDLSWVHRLHNKALGKIKTSH
;
A
#
# COMPACT_ATOMS: atom_id res chain seq x y z
N MET A 1 -13.43 -14.41 8.92
CA MET A 1 -13.03 -13.06 8.47
C MET A 1 -14.26 -12.20 8.25
N THR A 2 -14.30 -11.04 8.87
CA THR A 2 -15.41 -10.09 8.66
C THR A 2 -15.22 -9.37 7.32
N ILE A 3 -16.29 -8.75 6.83
CA ILE A 3 -16.21 -7.98 5.58
C ILE A 3 -15.24 -6.80 5.74
N LYS A 4 -15.23 -6.17 6.90
CA LYS A 4 -14.31 -5.06 7.20
C LYS A 4 -12.85 -5.53 7.15
N GLU A 5 -12.56 -6.69 7.71
CA GLU A 5 -11.21 -7.27 7.65
C GLU A 5 -10.80 -7.59 6.22
N TYR A 6 -11.71 -8.15 5.44
CA TYR A 6 -11.45 -8.45 4.03
C TYR A 6 -11.10 -7.19 3.25
N LEU A 7 -11.92 -6.15 3.39
CA LEU A 7 -11.69 -4.88 2.69
C LEU A 7 -10.39 -4.20 3.15
N SER A 8 -10.04 -4.37 4.43
CA SER A 8 -8.84 -3.75 5.00
C SER A 8 -7.54 -4.40 4.53
N GLN A 9 -7.61 -5.58 3.93
CA GLN A 9 -6.42 -6.28 3.42
C GLN A 9 -5.67 -5.46 2.37
N ALA A 10 -6.40 -4.73 1.53
CA ALA A 10 -5.80 -3.90 0.49
C ALA A 10 -4.88 -2.83 1.10
N TYR A 11 -5.32 -2.19 2.17
CA TYR A 11 -4.52 -1.20 2.87
C TYR A 11 -3.25 -1.80 3.45
N ARG A 12 -3.34 -2.99 4.06
CA ARG A 12 -2.18 -3.67 4.62
C ARG A 12 -1.14 -4.03 3.56
N ILE A 13 -1.61 -4.49 2.40
CA ILE A 13 -0.71 -4.78 1.27
C ILE A 13 -0.04 -3.51 0.79
N ASP A 14 -0.81 -2.42 0.66
CA ASP A 14 -0.27 -1.12 0.28
C ASP A 14 0.82 -0.65 1.24
N GLN A 15 0.60 -0.82 2.55
CA GLN A 15 1.59 -0.47 3.57
C GLN A 15 2.86 -1.30 3.42
N ARG A 16 2.74 -2.59 3.13
CA ARG A 16 3.91 -3.44 2.93
C ARG A 16 4.69 -3.03 1.69
N ILE A 17 4.01 -2.68 0.60
CA ILE A 17 4.66 -2.17 -0.60
C ILE A 17 5.44 -0.90 -0.29
N ASN A 18 4.83 0.05 0.41
CA ASN A 18 5.48 1.30 0.77
C ASN A 18 6.70 1.08 1.65
N SER A 19 6.62 0.17 2.61
CA SER A 19 7.74 -0.20 3.47
C SER A 19 8.92 -0.76 2.66
N LYS A 20 8.63 -1.64 1.71
CA LYS A 20 9.66 -2.23 0.87
C LYS A 20 10.27 -1.20 -0.09
N LEU A 21 9.46 -0.28 -0.59
CA LEU A 21 9.96 0.82 -1.43
C LEU A 21 10.91 1.73 -0.65
N GLU A 22 10.61 2.01 0.61
CA GLU A 22 11.51 2.77 1.47
C GLU A 22 12.83 2.02 1.69
N GLN A 23 12.76 0.71 1.90
CA GLN A 23 13.94 -0.11 2.05
C GLN A 23 14.82 -0.08 0.79
N VAL A 24 14.20 -0.15 -0.39
CA VAL A 24 14.92 -0.04 -1.66
C VAL A 24 15.62 1.31 -1.76
N ARG A 25 14.91 2.38 -1.42
CA ARG A 25 15.48 3.75 -1.43
C ARG A 25 16.69 3.85 -0.50
N SER A 26 16.58 3.34 0.72
CA SER A 26 17.68 3.34 1.69
C SER A 26 18.88 2.56 1.19
N LEU A 27 18.65 1.42 0.57
CA LEU A 27 19.74 0.59 0.03
C LEU A 27 20.42 1.27 -1.16
N ARG A 28 19.65 1.94 -2.02
CA ARG A 28 20.23 2.72 -3.14
C ARG A 28 21.10 3.85 -2.63
N GLU A 29 20.67 4.55 -1.59
CA GLU A 29 21.47 5.60 -0.96
C GLU A 29 22.78 5.05 -0.39
N LEU A 30 22.72 3.88 0.24
CA LEU A 30 23.93 3.22 0.76
C LEU A 30 24.88 2.83 -0.36
N ALA A 31 24.35 2.32 -1.47
CA ALA A 31 25.15 1.96 -2.64
C ALA A 31 25.84 3.19 -3.24
N GLU A 32 25.13 4.31 -3.31
CA GLU A 32 25.70 5.57 -3.80
C GLU A 32 26.81 6.08 -2.90
N LYS A 33 26.62 6.02 -1.58
CA LYS A 33 27.64 6.42 -0.61
C LYS A 33 28.88 5.54 -0.73
N ALA A 34 28.69 4.22 -0.87
CA ALA A 34 29.80 3.29 -1.02
C ALA A 34 30.58 3.55 -2.30
N THR A 35 29.89 3.89 -3.38
CA THR A 35 30.51 4.22 -4.66
C THR A 35 31.33 5.50 -4.56
N SER A 36 30.79 6.55 -3.90
CA SER A 36 31.50 7.80 -3.68
C SER A 36 32.77 7.59 -2.85
N THR A 37 32.70 6.74 -1.83
CA THR A 37 33.84 6.42 -0.98
C THR A 37 34.93 5.68 -1.75
N LEU A 38 34.53 4.81 -2.68
CA LEU A 38 35.47 4.06 -3.52
C LEU A 38 36.31 4.97 -4.43
N SER A 39 35.72 6.06 -4.92
CA SER A 39 36.43 6.98 -5.80
C SER A 39 37.50 7.81 -5.05
N ASP A 40 37.39 7.94 -3.75
CA ASP A 40 38.29 8.72 -2.92
C ASP A 40 39.42 7.91 -2.29
N THR A 41 39.34 6.58 -2.27
CA THR A 41 40.39 5.74 -1.67
C THR A 41 41.03 4.84 -2.72
N PRO A 42 42.35 5.03 -2.97
CA PRO A 42 43.09 4.21 -3.94
C PRO A 42 43.26 2.75 -3.49
N CYS A 43 43.09 2.47 -2.24
CA CYS A 43 43.09 1.08 -1.76
C CYS A 43 41.66 0.53 -1.79
N SER A 44 41.22 0.19 -2.94
CA SER A 44 39.90 -0.42 -3.06
C SER A 44 39.98 -1.81 -2.47
N GLY A 45 39.58 -1.92 -1.24
CA GLY A 45 39.35 -3.22 -0.72
C GLY A 45 38.29 -3.93 -1.55
N ASN A 46 38.52 -5.18 -1.89
CA ASN A 46 37.51 -6.05 -2.44
C ASN A 46 36.24 -6.05 -1.56
N GLY A 47 36.39 -5.69 -0.28
CA GLY A 47 35.28 -5.60 0.66
C GLY A 47 34.20 -4.59 0.27
N ASN A 48 34.57 -3.43 -0.27
CA ASN A 48 33.56 -2.41 -0.69
C ASN A 48 32.81 -2.86 -1.92
N LYS A 49 33.48 -3.52 -2.84
CA LYS A 49 32.86 -4.07 -4.03
C LYS A 49 31.85 -5.17 -3.66
N GLN A 50 32.23 -6.04 -2.73
CA GLN A 50 31.35 -7.09 -2.23
C GLN A 50 30.12 -6.51 -1.52
N LYS A 51 30.32 -5.42 -0.77
CA LYS A 51 29.21 -4.73 -0.09
C LYS A 51 28.24 -4.16 -1.11
N ILE A 52 28.72 -3.53 -2.17
CA ILE A 52 27.88 -2.98 -3.23
C ILE A 52 27.10 -4.10 -3.93
N GLU A 53 27.77 -5.21 -4.27
CA GLU A 53 27.12 -6.34 -4.90
C GLU A 53 26.04 -6.95 -4.00
N SER A 54 26.31 -7.05 -2.70
CA SER A 54 25.34 -7.54 -1.72
C SER A 54 24.11 -6.63 -1.64
N VAL A 55 24.32 -5.32 -1.65
CA VAL A 55 23.24 -4.35 -1.62
C VAL A 55 22.40 -4.44 -2.89
N ILE A 56 23.03 -4.57 -4.04
CA ILE A 56 22.32 -4.71 -5.33
C ILE A 56 21.45 -5.97 -5.34
N VAL A 57 21.97 -7.08 -4.84
CA VAL A 57 21.19 -8.32 -4.75
C VAL A 57 19.97 -8.13 -3.86
N LYS A 58 20.13 -7.45 -2.72
CA LYS A 58 19.00 -7.17 -1.83
C LYS A 58 17.95 -6.27 -2.49
N ILE A 59 18.39 -5.28 -3.28
CA ILE A 59 17.47 -4.42 -4.02
C ILE A 59 16.66 -5.25 -5.01
N ILE A 60 17.31 -6.12 -5.75
CA ILE A 60 16.62 -6.98 -6.74
C ILE A 60 15.61 -7.88 -6.05
N ASP A 61 15.98 -8.50 -4.93
CA ASP A 61 15.08 -9.36 -4.17
C ASP A 61 13.86 -8.59 -3.68
N LEU A 62 14.07 -7.37 -3.16
CA LEU A 62 12.96 -6.53 -2.70
C LEU A 62 12.06 -6.10 -3.85
N GLU A 63 12.64 -5.79 -5.02
CA GLU A 63 11.85 -5.44 -6.19
C GLU A 63 10.95 -6.59 -6.65
N HIS A 64 11.45 -7.83 -6.59
CA HIS A 64 10.63 -9.01 -6.88
C HIS A 64 9.48 -9.17 -5.87
N GLU A 65 9.76 -8.96 -4.58
CA GLU A 65 8.74 -9.02 -3.55
C GLU A 65 7.68 -7.93 -3.74
N ILE A 66 8.12 -6.72 -4.12
CA ILE A 66 7.22 -5.62 -4.41
C ILE A 66 6.30 -5.96 -5.58
N ASP A 67 6.85 -6.52 -6.66
CA ASP A 67 6.05 -6.92 -7.82
C ASP A 67 4.98 -7.93 -7.46
N GLU A 68 5.32 -8.93 -6.63
CA GLU A 68 4.36 -9.92 -6.16
C GLU A 68 3.24 -9.28 -5.32
N GLU A 69 3.61 -8.35 -4.43
CA GLU A 69 2.62 -7.66 -3.60
C GLU A 69 1.73 -6.74 -4.43
N ILE A 70 2.29 -6.09 -5.47
CA ILE A 70 1.51 -5.26 -6.38
C ILE A 70 0.47 -6.11 -7.11
N ASP A 71 0.87 -7.30 -7.60
CA ASP A 71 -0.06 -8.19 -8.28
C ASP A 71 -1.21 -8.59 -7.36
N ARG A 72 -0.91 -8.91 -6.11
CA ARG A 72 -1.93 -9.24 -5.11
C ARG A 72 -2.86 -8.06 -4.85
N LEU A 73 -2.29 -6.86 -4.75
CA LEU A 73 -3.07 -5.65 -4.51
C LEU A 73 -4.01 -5.36 -5.67
N VAL A 74 -3.52 -5.48 -6.91
CA VAL A 74 -4.34 -5.27 -8.12
C VAL A 74 -5.53 -6.24 -8.13
N ASP A 75 -5.27 -7.52 -7.87
CA ASP A 75 -6.34 -8.54 -7.87
C ASP A 75 -7.35 -8.27 -6.75
N LEU A 76 -6.88 -7.93 -5.56
CA LEU A 76 -7.75 -7.65 -4.43
C LEU A 76 -8.59 -6.38 -4.69
N LYS A 77 -8.00 -5.35 -5.27
CA LYS A 77 -8.75 -4.13 -5.61
C LYS A 77 -9.84 -4.41 -6.64
N LYS A 78 -9.59 -5.28 -7.61
CA LYS A 78 -10.62 -5.68 -8.58
C LYS A 78 -11.80 -6.34 -7.87
N ASP A 79 -11.53 -7.24 -6.92
CA ASP A 79 -12.57 -7.90 -6.14
C ASP A 79 -13.36 -6.90 -5.29
N ILE A 80 -12.66 -5.96 -4.67
CA ILE A 80 -13.28 -4.92 -3.85
C ILE A 80 -14.18 -4.03 -4.71
N VAL A 81 -13.71 -3.62 -5.89
CA VAL A 81 -14.52 -2.84 -6.83
C VAL A 81 -15.81 -3.57 -7.17
N SER A 82 -15.71 -4.88 -7.45
CA SER A 82 -16.89 -5.69 -7.76
C SER A 82 -17.89 -5.72 -6.61
N LEU A 83 -17.40 -5.88 -5.38
CA LEU A 83 -18.25 -5.89 -4.20
C LEU A 83 -18.95 -4.54 -3.99
N ILE A 84 -18.21 -3.45 -4.15
CA ILE A 84 -18.74 -2.09 -3.97
C ILE A 84 -19.82 -1.80 -5.02
N LYS A 85 -19.60 -2.23 -6.26
CA LYS A 85 -20.59 -2.02 -7.34
C LYS A 85 -21.92 -2.67 -7.07
N ARG A 86 -21.95 -3.74 -6.26
CA ARG A 86 -23.20 -4.38 -5.89
C ARG A 86 -24.03 -3.57 -4.92
N VAL A 87 -23.42 -2.64 -4.22
CA VAL A 87 -24.11 -1.71 -3.33
C VAL A 87 -24.72 -0.62 -4.20
N LYS A 88 -26.06 -0.54 -4.21
CA LYS A 88 -26.77 0.34 -5.14
C LYS A 88 -26.78 1.81 -4.73
N ASN A 89 -26.54 2.13 -3.46
CA ASN A 89 -26.56 3.49 -2.97
C ASN A 89 -25.26 4.21 -3.35
N PRO A 90 -25.31 5.28 -4.17
CA PRO A 90 -24.09 5.98 -4.61
C PRO A 90 -23.26 6.57 -3.46
N GLU A 91 -23.92 7.02 -2.41
CA GLU A 91 -23.25 7.58 -1.24
C GLU A 91 -22.42 6.53 -0.52
N TYR A 92 -22.99 5.34 -0.35
CA TYR A 92 -22.26 4.22 0.26
C TYR A 92 -21.10 3.78 -0.62
N GLN A 93 -21.30 3.75 -1.93
CA GLN A 93 -20.24 3.40 -2.87
C GLN A 93 -19.07 4.39 -2.76
N THR A 94 -19.36 5.67 -2.75
CA THR A 94 -18.33 6.72 -2.65
C THR A 94 -17.52 6.58 -1.36
N LEU A 95 -18.20 6.39 -0.24
CA LEU A 95 -17.52 6.22 1.04
C LEU A 95 -16.62 4.99 1.05
N LEU A 96 -17.12 3.87 0.56
CA LEU A 96 -16.34 2.63 0.51
C LEU A 96 -15.15 2.75 -0.45
N GLU A 97 -15.33 3.41 -1.59
CA GLU A 97 -14.24 3.65 -2.52
C GLU A 97 -13.14 4.52 -1.91
N LEU A 98 -13.52 5.61 -1.26
CA LEU A 98 -12.56 6.51 -0.63
C LEU A 98 -11.77 5.81 0.48
N ARG A 99 -12.45 4.98 1.26
CA ARG A 99 -11.80 4.30 2.39
C ARG A 99 -10.96 3.11 1.97
N TYR A 100 -11.48 2.26 1.10
CA TYR A 100 -10.86 0.95 0.84
C TYR A 100 -10.08 0.87 -0.47
N LEU A 101 -10.31 1.78 -1.40
CA LEU A 101 -9.56 1.84 -2.65
C LEU A 101 -8.57 3.00 -2.68
N CYS A 102 -8.95 4.15 -2.11
CA CYS A 102 -8.10 5.34 -2.08
C CYS A 102 -7.35 5.51 -0.77
N PHE A 103 -7.64 4.69 0.23
CA PHE A 103 -6.96 4.66 1.54
C PHE A 103 -7.01 6.00 2.27
N ARG A 104 -8.13 6.71 2.16
CA ARG A 104 -8.33 7.99 2.84
C ARG A 104 -8.58 7.78 4.33
N THR A 105 -8.11 8.72 5.14
CA THR A 105 -8.46 8.74 6.57
C THR A 105 -9.91 9.12 6.75
N TRP A 106 -10.47 8.80 7.91
CA TRP A 106 -11.87 9.16 8.21
C TRP A 106 -12.09 10.66 8.13
N GLU A 107 -11.12 11.45 8.60
CA GLU A 107 -11.17 12.91 8.55
C GLU A 107 -11.19 13.43 7.11
N GLN A 108 -10.36 12.84 6.24
CA GLN A 108 -10.34 13.19 4.83
C GLN A 108 -11.66 12.88 4.14
N ILE A 109 -12.26 11.74 4.48
CA ILE A 109 -13.57 11.34 3.94
C ILE A 109 -14.65 12.31 4.40
N ALA A 110 -14.64 12.69 5.67
CA ALA A 110 -15.61 13.65 6.21
C ALA A 110 -15.56 14.98 5.45
N VAL A 111 -14.35 15.48 5.20
CA VAL A 111 -14.16 16.69 4.41
C VAL A 111 -14.65 16.51 2.97
N ALA A 112 -14.25 15.41 2.32
CA ALA A 112 -14.60 15.15 0.92
C ALA A 112 -16.10 15.01 0.71
N MET A 113 -16.82 14.42 1.65
CA MET A 113 -18.25 14.19 1.55
C MET A 113 -19.09 15.30 2.23
N SER A 114 -18.43 16.28 2.85
CA SER A 114 -19.09 17.37 3.57
C SER A 114 -19.98 16.90 4.71
N TYR A 115 -19.52 15.89 5.44
CA TYR A 115 -20.21 15.36 6.61
C TYR A 115 -19.33 15.49 7.85
N ASP A 116 -19.94 15.44 9.03
CA ASP A 116 -19.16 15.33 10.25
C ASP A 116 -18.64 13.90 10.44
N LEU A 117 -17.63 13.75 11.27
CA LEU A 117 -16.94 12.49 11.46
C LEU A 117 -17.86 11.39 11.99
N SER A 118 -18.75 11.73 12.94
CA SER A 118 -19.65 10.73 13.51
C SER A 118 -20.65 10.21 12.49
N TRP A 119 -21.12 11.07 11.58
CA TRP A 119 -22.04 10.68 10.51
C TRP A 119 -21.32 9.74 9.52
N VAL A 120 -20.06 10.04 9.19
CA VAL A 120 -19.25 9.18 8.31
C VAL A 120 -19.14 7.78 8.90
N HIS A 121 -18.87 7.64 10.19
CA HIS A 121 -18.78 6.33 10.83
C HIS A 121 -20.11 5.57 10.79
N ARG A 122 -21.23 6.26 10.96
CA ARG A 122 -22.57 5.66 10.85
C ARG A 122 -22.84 5.17 9.42
N LEU A 123 -22.51 6.01 8.43
CA LEU A 123 -22.65 5.62 7.02
C LEU A 123 -21.79 4.41 6.69
N HIS A 124 -20.58 4.37 7.22
CA HIS A 124 -19.67 3.27 7.00
C HIS A 124 -20.27 1.95 7.50
N ASN A 125 -20.82 1.96 8.71
CA ASN A 125 -21.45 0.76 9.26
C ASN A 125 -22.66 0.31 8.44
N LYS A 126 -23.45 1.26 7.96
CA LYS A 126 -24.59 0.96 7.08
C LYS A 126 -24.13 0.40 5.74
N ALA A 127 -23.08 0.99 5.17
CA ALA A 127 -22.53 0.55 3.89
C ALA A 127 -21.99 -0.88 4.00
N LEU A 128 -21.27 -1.20 5.06
CA LEU A 128 -20.76 -2.55 5.29
C LEU A 128 -21.91 -3.56 5.42
N GLY A 129 -23.00 -3.17 6.07
CA GLY A 129 -24.18 -4.00 6.18
C GLY A 129 -24.80 -4.31 4.83
N LYS A 130 -24.79 -3.37 3.91
CA LYS A 130 -25.32 -3.57 2.55
C LYS A 130 -24.46 -4.54 1.73
N ILE A 131 -23.16 -4.50 1.90
CA ILE A 131 -22.28 -5.49 1.25
C ILE A 131 -22.62 -6.90 1.74
N LYS A 132 -22.82 -7.03 3.04
CA LYS A 132 -23.13 -8.31 3.67
C LYS A 132 -24.42 -8.93 3.15
N THR A 133 -25.44 -8.10 2.90
CA THR A 133 -26.73 -8.58 2.40
C THR A 133 -26.73 -8.83 0.89
N SER A 134 -25.77 -8.26 0.17
CA SER A 134 -25.62 -8.48 -1.28
C SER A 134 -24.86 -9.77 -1.60
N HIS A 135 -24.32 -10.40 -0.58
CA HIS A 135 -23.63 -11.66 -0.68
C HIS A 135 -24.62 -12.80 -0.52
#